data_a55dd92e376502a78512f202546696db
#
_entry.id   a55dd92e376502a78512f202546696db
#
_cell.length_a   1.000
_cell.length_b   1.000
_cell.length_c   1.000
_cell.angle_alpha   90.00
_cell.angle_beta   90.00
_cell.angle_gamma   90.00
#
_symmetry.space_group_name_H-M   'P 1'
#
loop_
_entity.id
_entity.type
_entity.pdbx_description
1 polymer ?
#
loop_
_entity_poly.entity_id
_entity_poly.type
_entity_poly.pdbx_seq_one_letter_code
_entity_poly.pdbx_strand_id
1 'polypeptide(L)'
;MTITGWLLMYSATDTAKAHTPEEGGRKMSQGKSKKVIAAGLLVMSLTMACNSALAPILAEVGKFFPDASDSAIQIVLTLINLVTLPAMILEPFLESKITKRDIAMIGTFLMLAGALLPQVLSSQLWMLYLSSIIIGVGLSFVVVTSSSLISDYFTGLEKSRIMGFQSIFVSIGGTIIAKGSGLLTAMAGWKRGYLVFLIALPIILIILLTVPKGETTPRVEKGKG
;
A
#
# COMPACT_ATOMS: atom_id res chain seq x y z
N MET A 1 10.37 6.26 -39.05
CA MET A 1 10.11 7.31 -38.04
C MET A 1 11.18 7.13 -36.98
N THR A 2 12.23 7.95 -37.01
CA THR A 2 13.48 7.75 -36.30
C THR A 2 13.40 8.34 -34.88
N ILE A 3 14.07 7.71 -33.92
CA ILE A 3 14.16 8.07 -32.47
C ILE A 3 14.54 9.54 -32.27
N THR A 4 15.29 10.14 -33.20
CA THR A 4 15.64 11.57 -33.26
C THR A 4 14.43 12.50 -33.45
N GLY A 5 13.37 12.08 -34.16
CA GLY A 5 12.14 12.87 -34.28
C GLY A 5 11.34 12.95 -32.98
N TRP A 6 11.40 11.91 -32.18
CA TRP A 6 10.74 11.86 -30.85
C TRP A 6 11.45 12.76 -29.84
N LEU A 7 12.78 12.81 -29.84
CA LEU A 7 13.59 13.65 -28.98
C LEU A 7 13.42 15.16 -29.28
N LEU A 8 13.28 15.51 -30.56
CA LEU A 8 13.02 16.90 -30.96
C LEU A 8 11.59 17.35 -30.62
N MET A 9 10.61 16.47 -30.75
CA MET A 9 9.23 16.75 -30.33
C MET A 9 9.08 16.89 -28.81
N TYR A 10 9.84 16.11 -28.03
CA TYR A 10 9.90 16.23 -26.57
C TYR A 10 10.58 17.53 -26.13
N SER A 11 11.64 17.95 -26.82
CA SER A 11 12.33 19.24 -26.55
C SER A 11 11.48 20.46 -26.89
N ALA A 12 10.64 20.37 -27.94
CA ALA A 12 9.79 21.49 -28.36
C ALA A 12 8.55 21.70 -27.47
N THR A 13 8.09 20.65 -26.76
CA THR A 13 6.99 20.78 -25.80
C THR A 13 7.41 21.33 -24.44
N ASP A 14 8.69 21.26 -24.11
CA ASP A 14 9.22 21.77 -22.83
C ASP A 14 9.39 23.31 -22.80
N THR A 15 9.47 23.95 -23.98
CA THR A 15 9.60 25.42 -24.08
C THR A 15 8.25 26.15 -24.17
N ALA A 16 7.13 25.45 -24.33
CA ALA A 16 5.82 26.07 -24.56
C ALA A 16 4.91 26.13 -23.32
N LYS A 17 5.33 25.63 -22.16
CA LYS A 17 4.57 25.74 -20.90
C LYS A 17 5.48 26.16 -19.74
N ALA A 18 5.98 27.39 -19.80
CA ALA A 18 6.18 28.19 -18.61
C ALA A 18 4.78 28.49 -18.01
N HIS A 19 4.14 27.44 -17.47
CA HIS A 19 2.96 27.60 -16.65
C HIS A 19 3.46 28.19 -15.33
N THR A 20 3.06 29.42 -15.05
CA THR A 20 3.14 30.07 -13.73
C THR A 20 2.88 29.02 -12.67
N PRO A 21 3.67 28.98 -11.58
CA PRO A 21 3.37 28.08 -10.48
C PRO A 21 2.08 28.61 -9.83
N GLU A 22 0.96 28.07 -10.25
CA GLU A 22 -0.26 28.22 -9.47
C GLU A 22 0.00 27.60 -8.09
N GLU A 23 -0.18 28.42 -7.09
CA GLU A 23 -0.13 28.19 -5.66
C GLU A 23 -1.00 26.98 -5.24
N GLY A 24 -0.57 25.78 -5.53
CA GLY A 24 -1.13 24.53 -5.05
C GLY A 24 -0.24 23.83 -4.05
N GLY A 25 0.88 24.44 -3.67
CA GLY A 25 1.70 23.98 -2.56
C GLY A 25 0.96 24.18 -1.26
N ARG A 26 0.14 23.19 -0.86
CA ARG A 26 -0.45 23.15 0.49
C ARG A 26 0.64 23.49 1.50
N LYS A 27 0.40 24.54 2.29
CA LYS A 27 1.27 25.04 3.36
C LYS A 27 1.90 23.85 4.08
N MET A 28 3.21 23.69 3.91
CA MET A 28 4.00 22.72 4.64
C MET A 28 3.73 22.94 6.12
N SER A 29 3.22 21.93 6.81
CA SER A 29 3.19 21.92 8.26
C SER A 29 4.59 22.22 8.75
N GLN A 30 4.77 23.39 9.36
CA GLN A 30 6.04 23.87 9.87
C GLN A 30 6.62 22.83 10.84
N GLY A 31 7.73 22.19 10.50
CA GLY A 31 8.50 21.43 11.47
C GLY A 31 9.23 20.17 11.02
N LYS A 32 8.80 19.47 9.95
CA LYS A 32 9.48 18.22 9.54
C LYS A 32 10.20 18.37 8.21
N SER A 33 11.48 17.95 8.18
CA SER A 33 12.27 17.93 6.93
C SER A 33 11.61 17.01 5.89
N LYS A 34 11.58 17.44 4.61
CA LYS A 34 11.11 16.63 3.46
C LYS A 34 11.74 15.23 3.44
N LYS A 35 13.01 15.11 3.88
CA LYS A 35 13.73 13.83 3.96
C LYS A 35 13.10 12.86 4.95
N VAL A 36 12.61 13.35 6.09
CA VAL A 36 11.93 12.52 7.11
C VAL A 36 10.59 12.04 6.60
N ILE A 37 9.84 12.89 5.91
CA ILE A 37 8.56 12.51 5.28
C ILE A 37 8.81 11.47 4.19
N ALA A 38 9.80 11.67 3.31
CA ALA A 38 10.17 10.71 2.28
C ALA A 38 10.55 9.34 2.87
N ALA A 39 11.37 9.33 3.93
CA ALA A 39 11.74 8.09 4.62
C ALA A 39 10.51 7.38 5.21
N GLY A 40 9.59 8.11 5.84
CA GLY A 40 8.35 7.55 6.36
C GLY A 40 7.46 6.93 5.28
N LEU A 41 7.34 7.58 4.12
CA LEU A 41 6.57 7.08 2.99
C LEU A 41 7.22 5.83 2.36
N LEU A 42 8.56 5.77 2.30
CA LEU A 42 9.28 4.58 1.85
C LEU A 42 9.11 3.41 2.83
N VAL A 43 9.14 3.66 4.13
CA VAL A 43 8.87 2.62 5.14
C VAL A 43 7.41 2.15 5.06
N MET A 44 6.46 3.07 4.85
CA MET A 44 5.06 2.72 4.61
C MET A 44 4.89 1.77 3.42
N SER A 45 5.74 1.87 2.40
CA SER A 45 5.73 0.97 1.25
C SER A 45 6.03 -0.49 1.60
N LEU A 46 6.72 -0.76 2.71
CA LEU A 46 6.94 -2.12 3.19
C LEU A 46 5.63 -2.81 3.61
N THR A 47 4.63 -2.04 4.03
CA THR A 47 3.28 -2.60 4.29
C THR A 47 2.67 -3.17 3.01
N MET A 48 2.88 -2.48 1.88
CA MET A 48 2.44 -3.00 0.56
C MET A 48 3.19 -4.29 0.18
N ALA A 49 4.47 -4.38 0.55
CA ALA A 49 5.30 -5.55 0.30
C ALA A 49 4.84 -6.80 1.08
N CYS A 50 4.11 -6.64 2.20
CA CYS A 50 3.58 -7.74 3.00
C CYS A 50 2.63 -8.67 2.21
N ASN A 51 2.00 -8.18 1.15
CA ASN A 51 1.18 -9.01 0.26
C ASN A 51 1.97 -10.19 -0.35
N SER A 52 3.28 -10.03 -0.55
CA SER A 52 4.17 -11.08 -1.07
C SER A 52 4.34 -12.28 -0.12
N ALA A 53 3.98 -12.13 1.16
CA ALA A 53 4.03 -13.22 2.14
C ALA A 53 2.99 -14.32 1.86
N LEU A 54 1.91 -13.99 1.18
CA LEU A 54 0.75 -14.88 1.05
C LEU A 54 1.00 -16.08 0.14
N ALA A 55 1.76 -15.91 -0.94
CA ALA A 55 2.03 -16.99 -1.89
C ALA A 55 2.69 -18.23 -1.22
N PRO A 56 3.79 -18.09 -0.45
CA PRO A 56 4.38 -19.24 0.25
C PRO A 56 3.48 -19.79 1.37
N ILE A 57 2.66 -18.96 2.03
CA ILE A 57 1.69 -19.43 3.03
C ILE A 57 0.65 -20.34 2.36
N LEU A 58 0.10 -19.92 1.22
CA LEU A 58 -0.95 -20.68 0.54
C LEU A 58 -0.46 -22.01 -0.02
N ALA A 59 0.80 -22.12 -0.40
CA ALA A 59 1.40 -23.38 -0.80
C ALA A 59 1.35 -24.44 0.34
N GLU A 60 1.43 -23.99 1.59
CA GLU A 60 1.35 -24.89 2.74
C GLU A 60 -0.09 -25.11 3.22
N VAL A 61 -0.97 -24.08 3.05
CA VAL A 61 -2.41 -24.20 3.32
C VAL A 61 -3.02 -25.33 2.49
N GLY A 62 -2.60 -25.52 1.23
CA GLY A 62 -3.04 -26.61 0.38
C GLY A 62 -2.75 -28.00 0.96
N LYS A 63 -1.64 -28.17 1.65
CA LYS A 63 -1.32 -29.45 2.32
C LYS A 63 -2.15 -29.65 3.59
N PHE A 64 -2.57 -28.58 4.24
CA PHE A 64 -3.36 -28.65 5.47
C PHE A 64 -4.83 -28.91 5.20
N PHE A 65 -5.35 -28.48 4.05
CA PHE A 65 -6.73 -28.72 3.61
C PHE A 65 -6.76 -29.62 2.37
N PRO A 66 -6.49 -30.93 2.51
CA PRO A 66 -6.39 -31.85 1.36
C PRO A 66 -7.72 -32.03 0.59
N ASP A 67 -8.84 -31.79 1.26
CA ASP A 67 -10.16 -31.84 0.65
C ASP A 67 -10.55 -30.57 -0.13
N ALA A 68 -9.77 -29.49 0.02
CA ALA A 68 -10.00 -28.25 -0.71
C ALA A 68 -9.35 -28.32 -2.11
N SER A 69 -10.10 -27.92 -3.14
CA SER A 69 -9.51 -27.81 -4.47
C SER A 69 -8.46 -26.70 -4.52
N ASP A 70 -7.45 -26.84 -5.39
CA ASP A 70 -6.46 -25.80 -5.63
C ASP A 70 -7.09 -24.45 -5.98
N SER A 71 -8.21 -24.49 -6.72
CA SER A 71 -8.98 -23.28 -7.04
C SER A 71 -9.53 -22.59 -5.80
N ALA A 72 -10.04 -23.36 -4.81
CA ALA A 72 -10.55 -22.80 -3.55
C ALA A 72 -9.44 -22.11 -2.75
N ILE A 73 -8.23 -22.66 -2.77
CA ILE A 73 -7.07 -22.05 -2.11
C ILE A 73 -6.62 -20.79 -2.83
N GLN A 74 -6.60 -20.79 -4.17
CA GLN A 74 -6.25 -19.61 -4.98
C GLN A 74 -7.27 -18.46 -4.84
N ILE A 75 -8.52 -18.73 -4.50
CA ILE A 75 -9.53 -17.71 -4.20
C ILE A 75 -9.04 -16.78 -3.07
N VAL A 76 -8.26 -17.26 -2.12
CA VAL A 76 -7.68 -16.44 -1.03
C VAL A 76 -6.89 -15.24 -1.59
N LEU A 77 -6.01 -15.47 -2.58
CA LEU A 77 -5.27 -14.38 -3.26
C LEU A 77 -6.17 -13.53 -4.15
N THR A 78 -7.09 -14.18 -4.85
CA THR A 78 -8.00 -13.49 -5.77
C THR A 78 -8.91 -12.52 -5.02
N LEU A 79 -9.41 -12.90 -3.84
CA LEU A 79 -10.25 -12.05 -2.99
C LEU A 79 -9.54 -10.79 -2.55
N ILE A 80 -8.25 -10.85 -2.21
CA ILE A 80 -7.48 -9.66 -1.85
C ILE A 80 -7.51 -8.66 -3.00
N ASN A 81 -7.17 -9.10 -4.22
CA ASN A 81 -7.15 -8.23 -5.39
C ASN A 81 -8.54 -7.74 -5.78
N LEU A 82 -9.54 -8.61 -5.70
CA LEU A 82 -10.94 -8.28 -6.02
C LEU A 82 -11.49 -7.20 -5.08
N VAL A 83 -11.21 -7.29 -3.79
CA VAL A 83 -11.68 -6.32 -2.78
C VAL A 83 -10.86 -5.03 -2.81
N THR A 84 -9.59 -5.09 -3.17
CA THR A 84 -8.72 -3.92 -3.27
C THR A 84 -9.26 -2.90 -4.26
N LEU A 85 -9.78 -3.31 -5.42
CA LEU A 85 -10.29 -2.41 -6.45
C LEU A 85 -11.47 -1.54 -5.98
N PRO A 86 -12.60 -2.09 -5.48
CA PRO A 86 -13.69 -1.26 -4.98
C PRO A 86 -13.29 -0.43 -3.76
N ALA A 87 -12.42 -0.94 -2.88
CA ALA A 87 -11.94 -0.20 -1.73
C ALA A 87 -11.08 1.02 -2.11
N MET A 88 -10.29 0.94 -3.20
CA MET A 88 -9.57 2.09 -3.77
C MET A 88 -10.51 3.18 -4.26
N ILE A 89 -11.69 2.84 -4.78
CA ILE A 89 -12.69 3.82 -5.23
C ILE A 89 -13.34 4.51 -4.03
N LEU A 90 -13.50 3.82 -2.92
CA LEU A 90 -14.09 4.37 -1.69
C LEU A 90 -13.14 5.27 -0.91
N GLU A 91 -11.84 5.09 -1.03
CA GLU A 91 -10.83 5.80 -0.25
C GLU A 91 -10.90 7.33 -0.40
N PRO A 92 -11.05 7.95 -1.59
CA PRO A 92 -11.18 9.39 -1.72
C PRO A 92 -12.39 9.98 -0.98
N PHE A 93 -13.46 9.20 -0.78
CA PHE A 93 -14.60 9.61 0.03
C PHE A 93 -14.25 9.65 1.52
N LEU A 94 -13.36 8.76 1.96
CA LEU A 94 -12.84 8.77 3.33
C LEU A 94 -11.89 9.95 3.56
N GLU A 95 -11.05 10.30 2.58
CA GLU A 95 -10.14 11.46 2.65
C GLU A 95 -10.86 12.80 2.89
N SER A 96 -12.15 12.88 2.53
CA SER A 96 -12.97 14.07 2.81
C SER A 96 -13.38 14.20 4.28
N LYS A 97 -13.30 13.12 5.06
CA LYS A 97 -13.75 13.06 6.46
C LYS A 97 -12.63 12.81 7.45
N ILE A 98 -11.60 12.09 7.02
CA ILE A 98 -10.52 11.58 7.87
C ILE A 98 -9.17 12.00 7.27
N THR A 99 -8.16 12.25 8.10
CA THR A 99 -6.85 12.63 7.60
C THR A 99 -6.16 11.46 6.89
N LYS A 100 -5.37 11.73 5.85
CA LYS A 100 -4.63 10.71 5.10
C LYS A 100 -3.77 9.84 6.01
N ARG A 101 -3.15 10.45 7.04
CA ARG A 101 -2.38 9.72 8.04
C ARG A 101 -3.24 8.69 8.79
N ASP A 102 -4.44 9.08 9.21
CA ASP A 102 -5.33 8.20 9.96
C ASP A 102 -5.85 7.06 9.06
N ILE A 103 -6.12 7.34 7.78
CA ILE A 103 -6.48 6.30 6.79
C ILE A 103 -5.34 5.29 6.61
N ALA A 104 -4.09 5.76 6.49
CA ALA A 104 -2.92 4.88 6.39
C ALA A 104 -2.78 3.98 7.64
N MET A 105 -3.01 4.54 8.83
CA MET A 105 -2.96 3.77 10.08
C MET A 105 -4.08 2.73 10.15
N ILE A 106 -5.31 3.12 9.81
CA ILE A 106 -6.45 2.21 9.74
C ILE A 106 -6.17 1.09 8.75
N GLY A 107 -5.66 1.41 7.56
CA GLY A 107 -5.29 0.42 6.55
C GLY A 107 -4.24 -0.57 7.05
N THR A 108 -3.16 -0.08 7.66
CA THR A 108 -2.10 -0.93 8.22
C THR A 108 -2.63 -1.78 9.39
N PHE A 109 -3.50 -1.21 10.24
CA PHE A 109 -4.13 -1.94 11.34
C PHE A 109 -5.08 -3.03 10.83
N LEU A 110 -5.89 -2.75 9.80
CA LEU A 110 -6.75 -3.74 9.15
C LEU A 110 -5.93 -4.90 8.56
N MET A 111 -4.81 -4.61 7.89
CA MET A 111 -3.92 -5.65 7.38
C MET A 111 -3.40 -6.54 8.51
N LEU A 112 -2.98 -5.94 9.63
CA LEU A 112 -2.51 -6.69 10.81
C LEU A 112 -3.63 -7.53 11.41
N ALA A 113 -4.81 -6.96 11.61
CA ALA A 113 -5.97 -7.67 12.15
C ALA A 113 -6.38 -8.85 11.25
N GLY A 114 -6.43 -8.63 9.94
CA GLY A 114 -6.71 -9.68 8.96
C GLY A 114 -5.67 -10.81 9.00
N ALA A 115 -4.38 -10.47 9.15
CA ALA A 115 -3.32 -11.46 9.24
C ALA A 115 -3.31 -12.24 10.57
N LEU A 116 -3.80 -11.66 11.65
CA LEU A 116 -3.92 -12.34 12.95
C LEU A 116 -5.17 -13.23 13.04
N LEU A 117 -6.18 -12.98 12.23
CA LEU A 117 -7.43 -13.76 12.24
C LEU A 117 -7.19 -15.28 12.08
N PRO A 118 -6.35 -15.77 11.14
CA PRO A 118 -6.05 -17.19 11.01
C PRO A 118 -5.29 -17.80 12.19
N GLN A 119 -4.68 -16.99 13.05
CA GLN A 119 -4.02 -17.49 14.25
C GLN A 119 -5.03 -18.01 15.28
N VAL A 120 -6.17 -17.32 15.39
CA VAL A 120 -7.20 -17.59 16.39
C VAL A 120 -8.28 -18.52 15.85
N LEU A 121 -8.67 -18.32 14.58
CA LEU A 121 -9.83 -18.93 13.96
C LEU A 121 -9.43 -19.70 12.70
N SER A 122 -8.80 -20.86 12.82
CA SER A 122 -8.19 -21.55 11.67
C SER A 122 -8.81 -22.91 11.34
N SER A 123 -10.03 -23.16 11.82
CA SER A 123 -10.65 -24.47 11.63
C SER A 123 -11.28 -24.67 10.25
N GLN A 124 -11.51 -23.59 9.50
CA GLN A 124 -12.27 -23.66 8.24
C GLN A 124 -11.72 -22.70 7.18
N LEU A 125 -11.75 -23.10 5.91
CA LEU A 125 -11.21 -22.34 4.79
C LEU A 125 -11.89 -20.97 4.60
N TRP A 126 -13.18 -20.84 4.89
CA TRP A 126 -13.90 -19.57 4.75
C TRP A 126 -13.35 -18.46 5.64
N MET A 127 -12.68 -18.80 6.75
CA MET A 127 -12.03 -17.81 7.62
C MET A 127 -10.80 -17.19 6.94
N LEU A 128 -10.11 -17.94 6.08
CA LEU A 128 -9.04 -17.41 5.25
C LEU A 128 -9.60 -16.43 4.21
N TYR A 129 -10.80 -16.68 3.68
CA TYR A 129 -11.46 -15.73 2.79
C TYR A 129 -11.79 -14.41 3.51
N LEU A 130 -12.33 -14.49 4.74
CA LEU A 130 -12.59 -13.31 5.54
C LEU A 130 -11.32 -12.54 5.86
N SER A 131 -10.24 -13.23 6.25
CA SER A 131 -8.91 -12.66 6.44
C SER A 131 -8.45 -11.90 5.19
N SER A 132 -8.60 -12.51 4.01
CA SER A 132 -8.21 -11.93 2.72
C SER A 132 -8.98 -10.65 2.39
N ILE A 133 -10.27 -10.62 2.68
CA ILE A 133 -11.11 -9.44 2.49
C ILE A 133 -10.60 -8.29 3.35
N ILE A 134 -10.34 -8.55 4.63
CA ILE A 134 -9.85 -7.54 5.58
C ILE A 134 -8.45 -7.03 5.16
N ILE A 135 -7.54 -7.93 4.77
CA ILE A 135 -6.21 -7.56 4.26
C ILE A 135 -6.34 -6.73 2.98
N GLY A 136 -7.23 -7.10 2.05
CA GLY A 136 -7.44 -6.38 0.79
C GLY A 136 -7.94 -4.95 0.98
N VAL A 137 -8.89 -4.73 1.90
CA VAL A 137 -9.34 -3.38 2.28
C VAL A 137 -8.19 -2.59 2.90
N GLY A 138 -7.46 -3.18 3.85
CA GLY A 138 -6.31 -2.53 4.47
C GLY A 138 -5.22 -2.16 3.46
N LEU A 139 -4.92 -3.05 2.52
CA LEU A 139 -3.93 -2.84 1.46
C LEU A 139 -4.33 -1.67 0.56
N SER A 140 -5.61 -1.58 0.15
CA SER A 140 -6.09 -0.49 -0.70
C SER A 140 -5.86 0.88 -0.05
N PHE A 141 -6.19 1.02 1.23
CA PHE A 141 -6.00 2.27 1.97
C PHE A 141 -4.53 2.66 2.04
N VAL A 142 -3.62 1.71 2.28
CA VAL A 142 -2.18 2.00 2.31
C VAL A 142 -1.67 2.41 0.93
N VAL A 143 -2.09 1.72 -0.15
CA VAL A 143 -1.62 1.99 -1.52
C VAL A 143 -2.04 3.37 -2.00
N VAL A 144 -3.34 3.69 -1.88
CA VAL A 144 -3.87 4.97 -2.38
C VAL A 144 -3.36 6.13 -1.53
N THR A 145 -3.42 6.00 -0.20
CA THR A 145 -2.93 7.05 0.70
C THR A 145 -1.44 7.31 0.53
N SER A 146 -0.60 6.27 0.32
CA SER A 146 0.83 6.44 0.08
C SER A 146 1.08 7.26 -1.19
N SER A 147 0.39 6.92 -2.29
CA SER A 147 0.50 7.63 -3.56
C SER A 147 -0.03 9.06 -3.48
N SER A 148 -1.11 9.26 -2.74
CA SER A 148 -1.72 10.57 -2.48
C SER A 148 -0.78 11.47 -1.66
N LEU A 149 -0.19 10.95 -0.57
CA LEU A 149 0.79 11.68 0.24
C LEU A 149 2.05 12.04 -0.55
N ILE A 150 2.59 11.14 -1.38
CA ILE A 150 3.73 11.46 -2.25
C ILE A 150 3.36 12.62 -3.17
N SER A 151 2.15 12.64 -3.72
CA SER A 151 1.69 13.70 -4.62
C SER A 151 1.46 15.04 -3.92
N ASP A 152 1.11 15.03 -2.63
CA ASP A 152 0.92 16.24 -1.83
C ASP A 152 2.24 16.92 -1.43
N TYR A 153 3.27 16.12 -1.11
CA TYR A 153 4.53 16.64 -0.58
C TYR A 153 5.62 16.82 -1.63
N PHE A 154 5.52 16.13 -2.77
CA PHE A 154 6.56 16.11 -3.80
C PHE A 154 5.96 16.39 -5.18
N THR A 155 6.65 17.19 -5.98
CA THR A 155 6.23 17.60 -7.33
C THR A 155 7.32 17.32 -8.36
N GLY A 156 6.93 17.22 -9.63
CA GLY A 156 7.87 17.09 -10.75
C GLY A 156 8.80 15.88 -10.59
N LEU A 157 10.10 16.13 -10.77
CA LEU A 157 11.12 15.08 -10.77
C LEU A 157 11.30 14.43 -9.38
N GLU A 158 11.10 15.19 -8.29
CA GLU A 158 11.19 14.64 -6.92
C GLU A 158 10.12 13.56 -6.69
N LYS A 159 8.88 13.82 -7.12
CA LYS A 159 7.78 12.85 -7.05
C LYS A 159 8.12 11.56 -7.80
N SER A 160 8.59 11.68 -9.05
CA SER A 160 8.97 10.52 -9.86
C SER A 160 10.08 9.70 -9.22
N ARG A 161 11.09 10.37 -8.64
CA ARG A 161 12.18 9.70 -7.93
C ARG A 161 11.68 8.92 -6.70
N ILE A 162 10.82 9.53 -5.88
CA ILE A 162 10.29 8.87 -4.68
C ILE A 162 9.39 7.69 -5.05
N MET A 163 8.55 7.81 -6.08
CA MET A 163 7.77 6.69 -6.59
C MET A 163 8.65 5.55 -7.13
N GLY A 164 9.77 5.88 -7.80
CA GLY A 164 10.76 4.90 -8.23
C GLY A 164 11.41 4.17 -7.04
N PHE A 165 11.84 4.90 -6.01
CA PHE A 165 12.37 4.32 -4.78
C PHE A 165 11.31 3.47 -4.06
N GLN A 166 10.06 3.92 -4.02
CA GLN A 166 8.95 3.15 -3.46
C GLN A 166 8.83 1.78 -4.14
N SER A 167 8.87 1.72 -5.46
CA SER A 167 8.81 0.47 -6.22
C SER A 167 9.98 -0.45 -5.89
N ILE A 168 11.20 0.09 -5.73
CA ILE A 168 12.37 -0.67 -5.32
C ILE A 168 12.18 -1.24 -3.90
N PHE A 169 11.71 -0.42 -2.95
CA PHE A 169 11.44 -0.85 -1.58
C PHE A 169 10.39 -1.95 -1.52
N VAL A 170 9.30 -1.83 -2.29
CA VAL A 170 8.26 -2.86 -2.38
C VAL A 170 8.81 -4.15 -2.95
N SER A 171 9.63 -4.09 -4.01
CA SER A 171 10.17 -5.28 -4.68
C SER A 171 11.19 -6.01 -3.81
N ILE A 172 12.17 -5.29 -3.25
CA ILE A 172 13.19 -5.87 -2.37
C ILE A 172 12.54 -6.35 -1.08
N GLY A 173 11.71 -5.49 -0.45
CA GLY A 173 10.97 -5.83 0.76
C GLY A 173 10.06 -7.03 0.56
N GLY A 174 9.35 -7.09 -0.58
CA GLY A 174 8.49 -8.22 -0.93
C GLY A 174 9.26 -9.54 -1.06
N THR A 175 10.45 -9.49 -1.66
CA THR A 175 11.33 -10.68 -1.76
C THR A 175 11.80 -11.16 -0.39
N ILE A 176 12.21 -10.25 0.49
CA ILE A 176 12.65 -10.58 1.85
C ILE A 176 11.48 -11.13 2.66
N ILE A 177 10.33 -10.48 2.59
CA ILE A 177 9.11 -10.87 3.28
C ILE A 177 8.60 -12.22 2.81
N ALA A 178 8.59 -12.48 1.49
CA ALA A 178 8.19 -13.78 0.94
C ALA A 178 9.12 -14.92 1.40
N LYS A 179 10.44 -14.68 1.39
CA LYS A 179 11.41 -15.66 1.92
C LYS A 179 11.22 -15.89 3.42
N GLY A 180 11.07 -14.82 4.20
CA GLY A 180 10.83 -14.90 5.65
C GLY A 180 9.54 -15.64 5.98
N SER A 181 8.45 -15.32 5.28
CA SER A 181 7.17 -16.00 5.40
C SER A 181 7.29 -17.48 5.03
N GLY A 182 7.94 -17.80 3.91
CA GLY A 182 8.17 -19.19 3.49
C GLY A 182 8.98 -19.99 4.51
N LEU A 183 10.03 -19.40 5.08
CA LEU A 183 10.84 -20.04 6.12
C LEU A 183 10.03 -20.31 7.39
N LEU A 184 9.30 -19.32 7.87
CA LEU A 184 8.41 -19.48 9.04
C LEU A 184 7.34 -20.53 8.81
N THR A 185 6.78 -20.55 7.60
CA THR A 185 5.77 -21.53 7.19
C THR A 185 6.33 -22.94 7.16
N ALA A 186 7.52 -23.11 6.59
CA ALA A 186 8.18 -24.42 6.50
C ALA A 186 8.60 -24.97 7.87
N MET A 187 9.05 -24.10 8.79
CA MET A 187 9.54 -24.51 10.12
C MET A 187 8.40 -24.76 11.12
N ALA A 188 7.31 -24.02 11.02
CA ALA A 188 6.34 -23.97 12.10
C ALA A 188 4.87 -23.96 11.63
N GLY A 189 4.64 -24.29 10.37
CA GLY A 189 3.33 -24.38 9.74
C GLY A 189 2.78 -23.05 9.20
N TRP A 190 1.81 -23.15 8.33
CA TRP A 190 1.25 -22.03 7.56
C TRP A 190 0.74 -20.86 8.41
N LYS A 191 0.18 -21.12 9.59
CA LYS A 191 -0.27 -20.08 10.52
C LYS A 191 0.85 -19.12 10.88
N ARG A 192 2.04 -19.64 11.17
CA ARG A 192 3.19 -18.81 11.57
C ARG A 192 3.75 -17.97 10.42
N GLY A 193 3.49 -18.33 9.18
CA GLY A 193 3.81 -17.47 8.03
C GLY A 193 3.15 -16.09 8.12
N TYR A 194 1.94 -16.03 8.65
CA TYR A 194 1.24 -14.75 8.86
C TYR A 194 1.89 -13.83 9.90
N LEU A 195 2.76 -14.36 10.78
CA LEU A 195 3.48 -13.52 11.77
C LEU A 195 4.40 -12.48 11.11
N VAL A 196 4.76 -12.67 9.85
CA VAL A 196 5.51 -11.67 9.09
C VAL A 196 4.76 -10.32 9.03
N PHE A 197 3.42 -10.34 9.06
CA PHE A 197 2.61 -9.13 9.09
C PHE A 197 2.79 -8.30 10.38
N LEU A 198 3.38 -8.87 11.45
CA LEU A 198 3.74 -8.11 12.66
C LEU A 198 4.74 -6.99 12.39
N ILE A 199 5.45 -7.03 11.25
CA ILE A 199 6.28 -5.92 10.77
C ILE A 199 5.45 -4.63 10.58
N ALA A 200 4.13 -4.74 10.43
CA ALA A 200 3.24 -3.59 10.38
C ALA A 200 3.20 -2.77 11.68
N LEU A 201 3.49 -3.38 12.84
CA LEU A 201 3.50 -2.67 14.14
C LEU A 201 4.54 -1.56 14.19
N PRO A 202 5.85 -1.80 13.94
CA PRO A 202 6.83 -0.72 13.88
C PRO A 202 6.53 0.27 12.75
N ILE A 203 5.93 -0.18 11.64
CA ILE A 203 5.57 0.72 10.53
C ILE A 203 4.47 1.71 10.98
N ILE A 204 3.44 1.27 11.72
CA ILE A 204 2.42 2.16 12.29
C ILE A 204 3.09 3.24 13.15
N LEU A 205 4.02 2.86 14.01
CA LEU A 205 4.75 3.81 14.86
C LEU A 205 5.56 4.81 14.02
N ILE A 206 6.21 4.34 12.96
CA ILE A 206 6.98 5.21 12.05
C ILE A 206 6.05 6.16 11.31
N ILE A 207 4.88 5.72 10.83
CA ILE A 207 3.87 6.57 10.20
C ILE A 207 3.43 7.66 11.18
N LEU A 208 3.17 7.30 12.44
CA LEU A 208 2.81 8.24 13.50
C LEU A 208 3.86 9.33 13.73
N LEU A 209 5.13 8.95 13.67
CA LEU A 209 6.24 9.85 13.96
C LEU A 209 6.68 10.70 12.75
N THR A 210 6.56 10.16 11.54
CA THR A 210 7.12 10.78 10.31
C THR A 210 6.08 11.53 9.49
N VAL A 211 4.86 10.99 9.36
CA VAL A 211 3.80 11.61 8.56
C VAL A 211 3.07 12.67 9.40
N PRO A 212 3.08 13.96 8.99
CA PRO A 212 2.34 15.00 9.69
C PRO A 212 0.83 14.74 9.63
N LYS A 213 0.10 15.14 10.67
CA LYS A 213 -1.35 15.15 10.65
C LYS A 213 -1.80 16.29 9.74
N GLY A 214 -2.07 15.99 8.46
CA GLY A 214 -2.60 16.94 7.48
C GLY A 214 -4.06 17.27 7.74
N GLU A 215 -4.54 18.37 7.17
CA GLU A 215 -5.97 18.70 7.14
C GLU A 215 -6.69 17.73 6.18
N THR A 216 -7.96 17.45 6.46
CA THR A 216 -8.84 16.70 5.55
C THR A 216 -8.92 17.43 4.21
N THR A 217 -8.94 16.69 3.09
CA THR A 217 -9.07 17.29 1.76
C THR A 217 -10.50 17.82 1.60
N PRO A 218 -10.71 19.14 1.45
CA PRO A 218 -12.06 19.66 1.20
C PRO A 218 -12.61 19.04 -0.09
N ARG A 219 -13.84 18.55 -0.03
CA ARG A 219 -14.54 18.08 -1.22
C ARG A 219 -14.64 19.23 -2.21
N VAL A 220 -14.01 19.10 -3.37
CA VAL A 220 -14.25 20.02 -4.48
C VAL A 220 -15.72 19.81 -4.86
N GLU A 221 -16.59 20.75 -4.45
CA GLU A 221 -17.93 20.83 -5.00
C GLU A 221 -17.77 21.02 -6.51
N LYS A 222 -18.19 20.00 -7.28
CA LYS A 222 -18.40 20.20 -8.72
C LYS A 222 -19.43 21.32 -8.84
N GLY A 223 -18.95 22.49 -9.27
CA GLY A 223 -19.82 23.62 -9.58
C GLY A 223 -20.95 23.14 -10.47
N LYS A 224 -22.17 23.42 -10.04
CA LYS A 224 -23.37 23.34 -10.89
C LYS A 224 -23.14 24.32 -12.04
N GLY A 225 -22.81 23.78 -13.21
CA GLY A 225 -22.94 24.44 -14.48
C GLY A 225 -24.19 23.94 -15.17
#